data_4d47664de81e176ef4f1c31a3cadca7d
#
_entry.id   4d47664de81e176ef4f1c31a3cadca7d
#
_cell.length_a   1.000
_cell.length_b   1.000
_cell.length_c   1.000
_cell.angle_alpha   90.00
_cell.angle_beta   90.00
_cell.angle_gamma   90.00
#
_symmetry.space_group_name_H-M   'P 1'
#
loop_
_entity.id
_entity.type
_entity.pdbx_description
1 polymer ?
#
loop_
_entity_poly.entity_id
_entity_poly.type
_entity_poly.pdbx_seq_one_letter_code
_entity_poly.pdbx_strand_id
1 'polypeptide(L)'
;SYAKFEFNREEAPQGWAFIKASVKGLTGGHSGDDINKKRANAIKLLSRYLYTINQEYGLRLASFQSGKMHNAIPRDGQIVFAVKAEDKEAVKTAWNKFFEDVKEEFHVTDTNIVNNIEDTTATPVIEKAVADKIILALQAVDNGIYTMCQDEALEWLVETCCRFL
;
A
#
# COMPACT_ATOMS: atom_id res chain seq x y z
N SER A 1 -5.31 16.68 5.30
CA SER A 1 -6.47 16.52 4.41
C SER A 1 -7.11 15.16 4.65
N TYR A 2 -8.43 15.09 4.58
CA TYR A 2 -9.18 13.84 4.68
C TYR A 2 -9.95 13.63 3.37
N ALA A 3 -9.90 12.42 2.84
CA ALA A 3 -10.74 11.98 1.74
C ALA A 3 -11.63 10.82 2.22
N LYS A 4 -12.93 10.91 1.97
CA LYS A 4 -13.89 9.85 2.26
C LYS A 4 -14.41 9.32 0.94
N PHE A 5 -14.32 8.02 0.75
CA PHE A 5 -14.90 7.32 -0.38
C PHE A 5 -16.14 6.57 0.10
N GLU A 6 -17.27 6.83 -0.53
CA GLU A 6 -18.47 6.03 -0.37
C GLU A 6 -18.50 4.98 -1.48
N PHE A 7 -18.75 3.73 -1.12
CA PHE A 7 -18.75 2.63 -2.09
C PHE A 7 -19.73 1.54 -1.70
N ASN A 8 -20.25 0.88 -2.73
CA ASN A 8 -20.99 -0.35 -2.57
C ASN A 8 -20.04 -1.55 -2.68
N ARG A 9 -20.49 -2.68 -2.16
CA ARG A 9 -19.80 -3.95 -2.34
C ARG A 9 -20.57 -4.82 -3.29
N GLU A 10 -19.83 -5.58 -4.09
CA GLU A 10 -20.36 -6.52 -5.07
C GLU A 10 -19.68 -7.89 -4.92
N GLU A 11 -20.29 -8.93 -5.44
CA GLU A 11 -19.63 -10.23 -5.55
C GLU A 11 -18.58 -10.19 -6.65
N ALA A 12 -17.43 -10.82 -6.39
CA ALA A 12 -16.43 -10.97 -7.44
C ALA A 12 -16.96 -11.88 -8.56
N PRO A 13 -16.54 -11.68 -9.82
CA PRO A 13 -16.95 -12.54 -10.92
C PRO A 13 -16.58 -14.02 -10.66
N GLN A 14 -17.35 -14.94 -11.21
CA GLN A 14 -17.04 -16.36 -11.13
C GLN A 14 -15.67 -16.68 -11.74
N GLY A 15 -14.95 -17.64 -11.15
CA GLY A 15 -13.62 -18.02 -11.61
C GLY A 15 -12.48 -17.09 -11.16
N TRP A 16 -12.76 -16.19 -10.21
CA TRP A 16 -11.74 -15.34 -9.60
C TRP A 16 -11.22 -15.97 -8.31
N ALA A 17 -9.90 -15.85 -8.12
CA ALA A 17 -9.19 -16.34 -6.93
C ALA A 17 -8.89 -15.18 -5.98
N PHE A 18 -9.12 -15.40 -4.69
CA PHE A 18 -8.86 -14.40 -3.66
C PHE A 18 -7.48 -14.57 -3.05
N ILE A 19 -6.79 -13.47 -2.91
CA ILE A 19 -5.42 -13.37 -2.40
C ILE A 19 -5.41 -12.37 -1.25
N LYS A 20 -4.72 -12.74 -0.18
CA LYS A 20 -4.38 -11.86 0.93
C LYS A 20 -2.88 -11.63 0.92
N ALA A 21 -2.45 -10.40 0.86
CA ALA A 21 -1.05 -10.02 0.90
C ALA A 21 -0.80 -9.04 2.04
N SER A 22 0.35 -9.14 2.69
CA SER A 22 0.69 -8.30 3.83
C SER A 22 2.18 -7.99 3.89
N VAL A 23 2.50 -6.82 4.43
CA VAL A 23 3.84 -6.39 4.80
C VAL A 23 3.88 -6.03 6.27
N LYS A 24 4.97 -6.39 6.96
CA LYS A 24 5.23 -6.11 8.37
C LYS A 24 6.71 -5.84 8.58
N GLY A 25 7.06 -5.37 9.79
CA GLY A 25 8.46 -5.23 10.19
C GLY A 25 9.14 -3.98 9.63
N LEU A 26 8.40 -3.05 9.05
CA LEU A 26 8.95 -1.76 8.67
C LEU A 26 9.32 -0.95 9.92
N THR A 27 10.34 -0.12 9.80
CA THR A 27 10.86 0.69 10.91
C THR A 27 9.82 1.70 11.40
N GLY A 28 9.12 2.34 10.48
CA GLY A 28 8.14 3.38 10.82
C GLY A 28 8.78 4.59 11.50
N GLY A 29 8.02 5.28 12.33
CA GLY A 29 8.48 6.44 13.09
C GLY A 29 7.43 7.52 13.20
N HIS A 30 7.78 8.62 13.87
CA HIS A 30 6.95 9.81 13.95
C HIS A 30 6.98 10.58 12.63
N SER A 31 5.81 10.98 12.13
CA SER A 31 5.70 11.64 10.83
C SER A 31 6.40 13.01 10.77
N GLY A 32 6.55 13.70 11.90
CA GLY A 32 7.31 14.95 11.99
C GLY A 32 8.82 14.73 12.11
N ASP A 33 9.26 13.85 13.01
CA ASP A 33 10.68 13.73 13.38
C ASP A 33 11.46 12.72 12.53
N ASP A 34 10.75 11.79 11.89
CA ASP A 34 11.36 10.69 11.15
C ASP A 34 11.11 10.71 9.66
N ILE A 35 10.28 11.62 9.15
CA ILE A 35 9.87 11.65 7.74
C ILE A 35 11.05 11.88 6.78
N ASN A 36 12.06 12.61 7.21
CA ASN A 36 13.29 12.87 6.47
C ASN A 36 14.22 11.64 6.37
N LYS A 37 13.99 10.61 7.17
CA LYS A 37 14.84 9.42 7.23
C LYS A 37 14.58 8.43 6.10
N LYS A 38 13.69 8.77 5.17
CA LYS A 38 13.38 7.98 3.96
C LYS A 38 13.00 6.52 4.26
N ARG A 39 12.31 6.28 5.38
CA ARG A 39 11.85 4.95 5.78
C ARG A 39 10.67 4.50 4.91
N ALA A 40 10.55 3.20 4.74
CA ALA A 40 9.45 2.60 4.00
C ALA A 40 8.08 2.89 4.67
N ASN A 41 7.06 3.11 3.84
CA ASN A 41 5.69 3.32 4.25
C ASN A 41 4.81 2.21 3.68
N ALA A 42 4.18 1.41 4.54
CA ALA A 42 3.38 0.26 4.14
C ALA A 42 2.23 0.63 3.18
N ILE A 43 1.60 1.80 3.35
CA ILE A 43 0.54 2.26 2.43
C ILE A 43 1.13 2.45 1.03
N LYS A 44 2.28 3.10 0.91
CA LYS A 44 2.92 3.35 -0.38
C LYS A 44 3.39 2.07 -1.06
N LEU A 45 3.96 1.13 -0.31
CA LEU A 45 4.39 -0.16 -0.86
C LEU A 45 3.19 -0.96 -1.39
N LEU A 46 2.13 -1.08 -0.59
CA LEU A 46 0.95 -1.82 -0.99
C LEU A 46 0.20 -1.14 -2.16
N SER A 47 0.12 0.19 -2.18
CA SER A 47 -0.51 0.91 -3.29
C SER A 47 0.28 0.80 -4.58
N ARG A 48 1.62 0.86 -4.52
CA ARG A 48 2.53 0.67 -5.67
C ARG A 48 2.33 -0.71 -6.29
N TYR A 49 2.29 -1.76 -5.45
CA TYR A 49 2.01 -3.11 -5.92
C TYR A 49 0.62 -3.24 -6.55
N LEU A 50 -0.44 -2.80 -5.84
CA LEU A 50 -1.81 -2.88 -6.36
C LEU A 50 -1.99 -2.11 -7.67
N TYR A 51 -1.37 -0.95 -7.81
CA TYR A 51 -1.42 -0.16 -9.03
C TYR A 51 -0.83 -0.95 -10.21
N THR A 52 0.35 -1.52 -10.05
CA THR A 52 1.01 -2.32 -11.10
C THR A 52 0.18 -3.54 -11.49
N ILE A 53 -0.28 -4.32 -10.51
CA ILE A 53 -1.09 -5.53 -10.76
C ILE A 53 -2.45 -5.18 -11.39
N ASN A 54 -3.05 -4.07 -10.99
CA ASN A 54 -4.31 -3.64 -11.59
C ASN A 54 -4.17 -3.24 -13.07
N GLN A 55 -3.04 -2.65 -13.46
CA GLN A 55 -2.76 -2.31 -14.85
C GLN A 55 -2.49 -3.55 -15.70
N GLU A 56 -1.80 -4.55 -15.16
CA GLU A 56 -1.35 -5.72 -15.92
C GLU A 56 -2.41 -6.82 -15.99
N TYR A 57 -3.06 -7.15 -14.88
CA TYR A 57 -3.99 -8.29 -14.78
C TYR A 57 -5.44 -7.86 -14.55
N GLY A 58 -5.66 -6.63 -14.10
CA GLY A 58 -6.94 -6.21 -13.55
C GLY A 58 -7.26 -6.93 -12.24
N LEU A 59 -7.78 -6.23 -11.26
CA LEU A 59 -8.13 -6.82 -9.97
C LEU A 59 -9.49 -6.35 -9.45
N ARG A 60 -9.98 -7.00 -8.43
CA ARG A 60 -11.13 -6.60 -7.60
C ARG A 60 -10.64 -6.42 -6.17
N LEU A 61 -10.59 -5.19 -5.69
CA LEU A 61 -10.14 -4.89 -4.33
C LEU A 61 -11.25 -5.22 -3.33
N ALA A 62 -10.94 -6.03 -2.31
CA ALA A 62 -11.86 -6.34 -1.23
C ALA A 62 -11.57 -5.50 0.02
N SER A 63 -10.30 -5.35 0.41
CA SER A 63 -9.91 -4.52 1.54
C SER A 63 -8.48 -4.00 1.41
N PHE A 64 -8.25 -2.87 2.04
CA PHE A 64 -6.93 -2.27 2.24
C PHE A 64 -6.87 -1.76 3.68
N GLN A 65 -5.93 -2.25 4.46
CA GLN A 65 -5.78 -1.90 5.88
C GLN A 65 -4.32 -1.57 6.17
N SER A 66 -4.05 -0.33 6.56
CA SER A 66 -2.73 0.14 6.99
C SER A 66 -2.87 1.50 7.67
N GLY A 67 -1.86 1.90 8.47
CA GLY A 67 -1.82 3.23 9.08
C GLY A 67 -2.83 3.41 10.21
N LYS A 68 -2.47 2.97 11.41
CA LYS A 68 -3.35 3.09 12.60
C LYS A 68 -3.36 4.47 13.24
N MET A 69 -2.29 5.25 13.07
CA MET A 69 -2.09 6.56 13.71
C MET A 69 -1.83 7.63 12.66
N HIS A 70 -2.42 8.81 12.87
CA HIS A 70 -2.30 9.94 11.92
C HIS A 70 -0.90 10.59 11.92
N ASN A 71 -0.13 10.41 12.98
CA ASN A 71 1.19 10.97 13.18
C ASN A 71 2.32 9.92 13.16
N ALA A 72 2.08 8.76 12.56
CA ALA A 72 3.07 7.70 12.47
C ALA A 72 3.20 7.19 11.02
N ILE A 73 4.43 6.96 10.58
CA ILE A 73 4.74 6.29 9.32
C ILE A 73 4.25 4.83 9.44
N PRO A 74 3.35 4.37 8.55
CA PRO A 74 2.79 3.03 8.63
C PRO A 74 3.84 1.92 8.54
N ARG A 75 3.88 1.06 9.57
CA ARG A 75 4.86 -0.04 9.73
C ARG A 75 4.38 -1.37 9.18
N ASP A 76 3.08 -1.50 9.03
CA ASP A 76 2.43 -2.73 8.59
C ASP A 76 1.21 -2.41 7.74
N GLY A 77 0.82 -3.36 6.92
CA GLY A 77 -0.38 -3.27 6.13
C GLY A 77 -0.79 -4.59 5.50
N GLN A 78 -2.04 -4.66 5.12
CA GLN A 78 -2.67 -5.84 4.55
C GLN A 78 -3.66 -5.43 3.48
N ILE A 79 -3.69 -6.19 2.41
CA ILE A 79 -4.65 -6.06 1.31
C ILE A 79 -5.29 -7.40 1.03
N VAL A 80 -6.58 -7.37 0.68
CA VAL A 80 -7.30 -8.52 0.13
C VAL A 80 -7.88 -8.11 -1.22
N PHE A 81 -7.63 -8.91 -2.22
CA PHE A 81 -8.10 -8.67 -3.58
C PHE A 81 -8.32 -9.97 -4.33
N ALA A 82 -9.05 -9.91 -5.41
CA ALA A 82 -9.25 -11.04 -6.30
C ALA A 82 -8.70 -10.73 -7.69
N VAL A 83 -8.17 -11.76 -8.35
CA VAL A 83 -7.72 -11.78 -9.73
C VAL A 83 -8.31 -13.00 -10.45
N LYS A 84 -8.25 -13.06 -11.77
CA LYS A 84 -8.64 -14.28 -12.48
C LYS A 84 -7.80 -15.46 -11.99
N ALA A 85 -8.42 -16.63 -11.87
CA ALA A 85 -7.74 -17.82 -11.35
C ALA A 85 -6.49 -18.20 -12.16
N GLU A 86 -6.50 -17.96 -13.46
CA GLU A 86 -5.35 -18.18 -14.36
C GLU A 86 -4.15 -17.29 -14.06
N ASP A 87 -4.38 -16.08 -13.55
CA ASP A 87 -3.34 -15.09 -13.27
C ASP A 87 -2.76 -15.21 -11.83
N LYS A 88 -3.39 -16.04 -10.97
CA LYS A 88 -3.07 -16.11 -9.55
C LYS A 88 -1.59 -16.34 -9.25
N GLU A 89 -0.98 -17.33 -9.89
CA GLU A 89 0.42 -17.67 -9.63
C GLU A 89 1.40 -16.62 -10.18
N ALA A 90 1.07 -15.99 -11.32
CA ALA A 90 1.82 -14.88 -11.86
C ALA A 90 1.82 -13.68 -10.91
N VAL A 91 0.65 -13.36 -10.34
CA VAL A 91 0.48 -12.29 -9.34
C VAL A 91 1.28 -12.57 -8.06
N LYS A 92 1.27 -13.82 -7.57
CA LYS A 92 2.10 -14.19 -6.41
C LYS A 92 3.60 -14.09 -6.69
N THR A 93 4.02 -14.49 -7.88
CA THR A 93 5.42 -14.37 -8.33
C THR A 93 5.82 -12.90 -8.41
N ALA A 94 4.97 -12.05 -8.99
CA ALA A 94 5.18 -10.61 -9.03
C ALA A 94 5.31 -9.97 -7.64
N TRP A 95 4.53 -10.44 -6.64
CA TRP A 95 4.65 -10.01 -5.25
C TRP A 95 6.03 -10.31 -4.66
N ASN A 96 6.50 -11.52 -4.83
CA ASN A 96 7.80 -11.92 -4.28
C ASN A 96 8.93 -11.11 -4.92
N LYS A 97 8.91 -10.96 -6.24
CA LYS A 97 9.88 -10.13 -6.96
C LYS A 97 9.81 -8.67 -6.53
N PHE A 98 8.63 -8.10 -6.41
CA PHE A 98 8.44 -6.74 -5.93
C PHE A 98 9.07 -6.52 -4.54
N PHE A 99 8.92 -7.49 -3.63
CA PHE A 99 9.52 -7.39 -2.30
C PHE A 99 11.02 -7.70 -2.24
N GLU A 100 11.58 -8.39 -3.22
CA GLU A 100 13.04 -8.44 -3.42
C GLU A 100 13.58 -7.04 -3.73
N ASP A 101 12.98 -6.34 -4.69
CA ASP A 101 13.34 -4.98 -5.07
C ASP A 101 13.12 -3.99 -3.90
N VAL A 102 12.03 -4.11 -3.15
CA VAL A 102 11.74 -3.28 -1.95
C VAL A 102 12.79 -3.49 -0.86
N LYS A 103 13.21 -4.72 -0.59
CA LYS A 103 14.24 -5.01 0.41
C LYS A 103 15.59 -4.42 0.02
N GLU A 104 15.92 -4.42 -1.26
CA GLU A 104 17.11 -3.75 -1.77
C GLU A 104 16.98 -2.21 -1.68
N GLU A 105 15.83 -1.65 -2.08
CA GLU A 105 15.55 -0.20 -2.01
C GLU A 105 15.70 0.35 -0.57
N PHE A 106 15.24 -0.41 0.42
CA PHE A 106 15.19 0.03 1.83
C PHE A 106 16.19 -0.70 2.74
N HIS A 107 17.23 -1.34 2.20
CA HIS A 107 18.17 -2.18 2.97
C HIS A 107 18.86 -1.45 4.15
N VAL A 108 18.99 -0.12 4.09
CA VAL A 108 19.61 0.68 5.17
C VAL A 108 18.61 1.05 6.26
N THR A 109 17.36 1.38 5.87
CA THR A 109 16.37 1.97 6.79
C THR A 109 15.40 0.95 7.37
N ASP A 110 15.16 -0.14 6.65
CA ASP A 110 14.10 -1.12 6.95
C ASP A 110 14.61 -2.56 6.81
N THR A 111 15.50 -2.97 7.71
CA THR A 111 16.23 -4.26 7.65
C THR A 111 15.36 -5.49 7.98
N ASN A 112 14.15 -5.30 8.52
CA ASN A 112 13.31 -6.38 9.04
C ASN A 112 12.00 -6.54 8.24
N ILE A 113 12.01 -6.23 6.94
CA ILE A 113 10.82 -6.34 6.10
C ILE A 113 10.40 -7.81 5.96
N VAL A 114 9.18 -8.09 6.41
CA VAL A 114 8.52 -9.39 6.23
C VAL A 114 7.30 -9.20 5.33
N ASN A 115 7.30 -9.89 4.22
CA ASN A 115 6.18 -9.93 3.30
C ASN A 115 5.55 -11.32 3.26
N ASN A 116 4.24 -11.39 3.14
CA ASN A 116 3.50 -12.65 2.99
C ASN A 116 2.41 -12.51 1.93
N ILE A 117 2.18 -13.56 1.18
CA ILE A 117 1.08 -13.68 0.23
C ILE A 117 0.49 -15.08 0.30
N GLU A 118 -0.82 -15.16 0.45
CA GLU A 118 -1.54 -16.42 0.66
C GLU A 118 -2.91 -16.40 -0.03
N ASP A 119 -3.44 -17.59 -0.32
CA ASP A 119 -4.83 -17.73 -0.75
C ASP A 119 -5.77 -17.43 0.42
N THR A 120 -6.93 -16.86 0.12
CA THR A 120 -7.93 -16.56 1.14
C THR A 120 -9.34 -16.86 0.63
N THR A 121 -10.30 -16.84 1.53
CA THR A 121 -11.71 -17.07 1.19
C THR A 121 -12.31 -15.90 0.43
N ALA A 122 -13.28 -16.19 -0.42
CA ALA A 122 -14.06 -15.19 -1.11
C ALA A 122 -14.76 -14.24 -0.13
N THR A 123 -14.77 -12.97 -0.46
CA THR A 123 -15.42 -11.90 0.31
C THR A 123 -15.92 -10.82 -0.65
N PRO A 124 -16.98 -10.09 -0.33
CA PRO A 124 -17.46 -9.01 -1.19
C PRO A 124 -16.37 -7.98 -1.48
N VAL A 125 -16.26 -7.59 -2.74
CA VAL A 125 -15.28 -6.64 -3.24
C VAL A 125 -15.87 -5.23 -3.35
N ILE A 126 -15.03 -4.23 -3.38
CA ILE A 126 -15.42 -2.84 -3.65
C ILE A 126 -15.79 -2.72 -5.13
N GLU A 127 -16.84 -1.99 -5.43
CA GLU A 127 -17.23 -1.64 -6.81
C GLU A 127 -16.00 -1.21 -7.63
N LYS A 128 -15.81 -1.83 -8.81
CA LYS A 128 -14.57 -1.68 -9.61
C LYS A 128 -14.18 -0.22 -9.86
N ALA A 129 -15.15 0.60 -10.26
CA ALA A 129 -14.86 2.01 -10.59
C ALA A 129 -14.37 2.82 -9.38
N VAL A 130 -14.84 2.50 -8.18
CA VAL A 130 -14.40 3.14 -6.94
C VAL A 130 -13.05 2.57 -6.50
N ALA A 131 -12.87 1.26 -6.57
CA ALA A 131 -11.60 0.61 -6.25
C ALA A 131 -10.44 1.15 -7.09
N ASP A 132 -10.64 1.36 -8.39
CA ASP A 132 -9.64 1.95 -9.29
C ASP A 132 -9.25 3.37 -8.89
N LYS A 133 -10.24 4.18 -8.50
CA LYS A 133 -10.00 5.55 -8.01
C LYS A 133 -9.24 5.54 -6.68
N ILE A 134 -9.55 4.61 -5.77
CA ILE A 134 -8.84 4.44 -4.50
C ILE A 134 -7.37 4.08 -4.76
N ILE A 135 -7.12 3.08 -5.60
CA ILE A 135 -5.74 2.64 -5.93
C ILE A 135 -4.96 3.79 -6.56
N LEU A 136 -5.56 4.51 -7.51
CA LEU A 136 -4.94 5.66 -8.17
C LEU A 136 -4.66 6.79 -7.19
N ALA A 137 -5.60 7.12 -6.30
CA ALA A 137 -5.42 8.16 -5.30
C ALA A 137 -4.29 7.82 -4.32
N LEU A 138 -4.24 6.57 -3.83
CA LEU A 138 -3.17 6.11 -2.94
C LEU A 138 -1.79 6.13 -3.61
N GLN A 139 -1.74 5.81 -4.91
CA GLN A 139 -0.51 5.88 -5.69
C GLN A 139 -0.07 7.33 -5.93
N ALA A 140 -1.01 8.23 -6.21
CA ALA A 140 -0.73 9.63 -6.57
C ALA A 140 -0.35 10.50 -5.37
N VAL A 141 -0.85 10.19 -4.15
CA VAL A 141 -0.50 10.98 -2.96
C VAL A 141 0.97 10.82 -2.62
N ASP A 142 1.69 11.92 -2.53
CA ASP A 142 3.10 11.93 -2.13
C ASP A 142 3.28 11.48 -0.66
N ASN A 143 4.44 10.91 -0.38
CA ASN A 143 4.86 10.56 0.97
C ASN A 143 6.30 11.02 1.18
N GLY A 144 6.50 11.83 2.18
CA GLY A 144 7.82 12.38 2.51
C GLY A 144 7.84 13.91 2.50
N ILE A 145 9.04 14.46 2.45
CA ILE A 145 9.28 15.90 2.44
C ILE A 145 9.19 16.39 1.00
N TYR A 146 8.33 17.34 0.77
CA TYR A 146 8.21 18.01 -0.54
C TYR A 146 9.36 18.97 -0.77
N THR A 147 9.71 19.78 0.26
CA THR A 147 10.82 20.72 0.21
C THR A 147 11.35 21.01 1.62
N MET A 148 12.64 21.28 1.73
CA MET A 148 13.27 21.71 2.98
C MET A 148 13.26 23.23 3.09
N CYS A 149 13.09 23.73 4.32
CA CYS A 149 13.29 25.13 4.60
C CYS A 149 14.76 25.49 4.42
N GLN A 150 15.05 26.67 3.88
CA GLN A 150 16.43 27.19 3.76
C GLN A 150 16.94 27.77 5.08
N ASP A 151 16.05 28.00 6.05
CA ASP A 151 16.40 28.46 7.38
C ASP A 151 16.66 27.26 8.28
N GLU A 152 17.85 27.16 8.86
CA GLU A 152 18.26 26.05 9.74
C GLU A 152 17.38 25.88 10.98
N ALA A 153 16.59 26.90 11.35
CA ALA A 153 15.65 26.85 12.46
C ALA A 153 14.35 26.09 12.14
N LEU A 154 14.04 25.86 10.86
CA LEU A 154 12.83 25.17 10.40
C LEU A 154 13.18 24.09 9.37
N GLU A 155 13.29 22.87 9.82
CA GLU A 155 13.81 21.77 8.99
C GLU A 155 12.85 21.30 7.89
N TRP A 156 11.52 21.51 8.02
CA TRP A 156 10.50 21.05 7.04
C TRP A 156 9.37 22.02 6.79
N LEU A 157 8.94 22.10 5.55
CA LEU A 157 7.81 22.93 5.15
C LEU A 157 6.51 22.15 4.90
N VAL A 158 6.59 20.93 4.37
CA VAL A 158 5.42 20.11 4.06
C VAL A 158 5.70 18.65 4.34
N GLU A 159 4.84 18.09 5.11
CA GLU A 159 4.82 16.68 5.46
C GLU A 159 3.53 16.04 4.94
N THR A 160 3.66 14.89 4.28
CA THR A 160 2.50 14.11 3.87
C THR A 160 2.58 12.72 4.50
N CYS A 161 1.69 12.44 5.41
CA CYS A 161 1.51 11.12 5.99
C CYS A 161 0.09 10.63 5.67
N CYS A 162 -0.03 9.49 5.03
CA CYS A 162 -1.32 8.92 4.67
C CYS A 162 -1.79 7.92 5.73
N ARG A 163 -3.00 8.10 6.22
CA ARG A 163 -3.74 7.10 7.00
C ARG A 163 -4.87 6.55 6.14
N PHE A 164 -4.97 5.24 6.09
CA PHE A 164 -6.08 4.54 5.48
C PHE A 164 -6.73 3.59 6.50
N LEU A 165 -8.04 3.72 6.65
CA LEU A 165 -8.87 2.89 7.53
C LEU A 165 -9.72 1.92 6.73
#